data_0733e840ccdd7da1da1240922e0c7cd4
#
_entry.id   0733e840ccdd7da1da1240922e0c7cd4
#
_cell.length_a   1.000
_cell.length_b   1.000
_cell.length_c   1.000
_cell.angle_alpha   90.00
_cell.angle_beta   90.00
_cell.angle_gamma   90.00
#
_symmetry.space_group_name_H-M   'P 1'
#
loop_
_entity.id
_entity.type
_entity.pdbx_description
1 polymer ?
#
loop_
_entity_poly.entity_id
_entity_poly.type
_entity_poly.pdbx_seq_one_letter_code
_entity_poly.pdbx_strand_id
1 'polypeptide(L)' 'MYKIIGKFFDEDIERKCKTPDYAIGVFMAYVQKGMRYTDSYTSSDAIDEAIDVSRDVYTNGLPHLHQLTDDMWLELRKE' A
#
# COMPACT_ATOMS: atom_id res chain seq x y z
N MET A 1 -11.76 8.34 9.96
CA MET A 1 -11.81 7.73 8.62
C MET A 1 -10.42 7.69 8.04
N TYR A 2 -10.08 6.62 7.35
CA TYR A 2 -8.79 6.45 6.68
C TYR A 2 -9.02 6.33 5.19
N LYS A 3 -8.07 6.78 4.39
CA LYS A 3 -8.20 6.78 2.94
C LYS A 3 -6.94 6.26 2.29
N ILE A 4 -7.11 5.37 1.33
CA ILE A 4 -6.03 4.88 0.47
C ILE A 4 -6.25 5.50 -0.91
N ILE A 5 -5.25 6.19 -1.40
CA ILE A 5 -5.23 6.73 -2.76
C ILE A 5 -3.97 6.25 -3.45
N GLY A 6 -4.02 6.21 -4.77
CA GLY A 6 -2.86 5.80 -5.54
C GLY A 6 -3.14 5.65 -7.01
N LYS A 7 -2.15 5.10 -7.69
CA LYS A 7 -2.23 4.85 -9.11
C LYS A 7 -1.51 3.54 -9.45
N PHE A 8 -2.21 2.66 -10.15
CA PHE A 8 -1.64 1.44 -10.72
C PHE A 8 -1.74 1.55 -12.23
N PHE A 9 -0.61 1.90 -12.88
CA PHE A 9 -0.56 2.20 -14.32
C PHE A 9 -1.56 3.32 -14.64
N ASP A 10 -2.60 3.04 -15.43
CA ASP A 10 -3.61 4.03 -15.80
C ASP A 10 -4.82 4.03 -14.86
N GLU A 11 -4.86 3.15 -13.87
CA GLU A 11 -5.98 3.03 -12.96
C GLU A 11 -5.76 3.82 -11.69
N ASP A 12 -6.68 4.72 -11.38
CA ASP A 12 -6.67 5.47 -10.12
C ASP A 12 -7.32 4.63 -9.01
N ILE A 13 -6.69 4.66 -7.83
CA ILE A 13 -7.19 3.94 -6.66
C ILE A 13 -7.66 4.95 -5.63
N GLU A 14 -8.87 4.74 -5.12
CA GLU A 14 -9.39 5.47 -3.99
C GLU A 14 -10.26 4.53 -3.16
N ARG A 15 -9.92 4.40 -1.88
CA ARG A 15 -10.70 3.56 -0.97
C ARG A 15 -10.74 4.15 0.42
N LYS A 16 -11.93 4.18 1.02
CA LYS A 16 -12.14 4.64 2.38
C LYS A 16 -12.29 3.47 3.33
N CYS A 17 -11.67 3.59 4.51
CA CYS A 17 -11.69 2.55 5.54
C CYS A 17 -12.04 3.19 6.88
N LYS A 18 -12.85 2.50 7.69
CA LYS A 18 -13.34 3.05 8.95
C LYS A 18 -12.36 2.91 10.11
N THR A 19 -11.55 1.85 10.11
CA THR A 19 -10.63 1.56 11.22
C THR A 19 -9.19 1.52 10.71
N PRO A 20 -8.20 1.83 11.59
CA PRO A 20 -6.80 1.79 11.18
C PRO A 20 -6.33 0.38 10.81
N ASP A 21 -6.74 -0.64 11.56
CA ASP A 21 -6.31 -2.02 11.28
C ASP A 21 -6.82 -2.51 9.94
N TYR A 22 -8.08 -2.21 9.62
CA TYR A 22 -8.65 -2.56 8.32
C TYR A 22 -7.94 -1.80 7.19
N ALA A 23 -7.68 -0.51 7.40
CA ALA A 23 -6.98 0.32 6.40
C ALA A 23 -5.58 -0.20 6.11
N ILE A 24 -4.82 -0.56 7.14
CA ILE A 24 -3.47 -1.12 6.99
C ILE A 24 -3.53 -2.45 6.25
N GLY A 25 -4.48 -3.31 6.59
CA GLY A 25 -4.66 -4.60 5.92
C GLY A 25 -4.97 -4.44 4.43
N VAL A 26 -5.87 -3.52 4.08
CA VAL A 26 -6.20 -3.21 2.68
C VAL A 26 -4.99 -2.63 1.95
N PHE A 27 -4.26 -1.73 2.61
CA PHE A 27 -3.04 -1.14 2.04
C PHE A 27 -1.99 -2.21 1.73
N MET A 28 -1.76 -3.13 2.66
CA MET A 28 -0.84 -4.25 2.46
C MET A 28 -1.27 -5.14 1.29
N ALA A 29 -2.56 -5.39 1.13
CA ALA A 29 -3.09 -6.16 0.00
C ALA A 29 -2.82 -5.46 -1.34
N TYR A 30 -2.97 -4.15 -1.40
CA TYR A 30 -2.62 -3.38 -2.61
C TYR A 30 -1.13 -3.41 -2.89
N VAL A 31 -0.27 -3.31 -1.87
CA VAL A 31 1.18 -3.41 -2.04
C VAL A 31 1.55 -4.77 -2.64
N GLN A 32 1.00 -5.85 -2.11
CA GLN A 32 1.24 -7.20 -2.66
C GLN A 32 0.74 -7.32 -4.09
N LYS A 33 -0.44 -6.80 -4.39
CA LYS A 33 -0.99 -6.82 -5.74
C LYS A 33 -0.09 -6.06 -6.72
N GLY A 34 0.38 -4.87 -6.31
CA GLY A 34 1.28 -4.06 -7.14
C GLY A 34 2.59 -4.76 -7.42
N MET A 35 3.18 -5.40 -6.42
CA MET A 35 4.45 -6.12 -6.59
C MET A 35 4.33 -7.33 -7.53
N ARG A 36 3.17 -7.97 -7.58
CA ARG A 36 2.93 -9.08 -8.51
C ARG A 36 2.93 -8.65 -9.97
N TYR A 37 2.73 -7.37 -10.26
CA TYR A 37 2.82 -6.84 -11.62
C TYR A 37 4.26 -6.57 -12.05
N THR A 38 5.23 -6.70 -11.16
CA THR A 38 6.64 -6.52 -11.50
C THR A 38 7.29 -7.89 -11.67
N ASP A 39 7.94 -8.13 -12.81
CA ASP A 39 8.53 -9.43 -13.13
C ASP A 39 9.71 -9.81 -12.23
N SER A 40 10.22 -8.85 -11.46
CA SER A 40 11.41 -9.03 -10.63
C SER A 40 11.11 -9.59 -9.24
N TYR A 41 9.85 -9.72 -8.85
CA TYR A 41 9.49 -10.06 -7.47
C TYR A 41 8.77 -11.39 -7.37
N THR A 42 9.15 -12.17 -6.36
CA THR A 42 8.47 -13.42 -6.00
C THR A 42 7.31 -13.11 -5.03
N SER A 43 6.45 -14.11 -4.77
CA SER A 43 5.39 -13.96 -3.77
C SER A 43 5.95 -13.72 -2.37
N SER A 44 7.10 -14.31 -2.05
CA SER A 44 7.78 -14.10 -0.78
C SER A 44 8.26 -12.65 -0.64
N ASP A 45 8.82 -12.06 -1.70
CA ASP A 45 9.24 -10.66 -1.71
C ASP A 45 8.05 -9.71 -1.48
N ALA A 46 6.91 -10.02 -2.10
CA ALA A 46 5.69 -9.22 -1.94
C ALA A 46 5.17 -9.24 -0.50
N ILE A 47 5.23 -10.41 0.16
CA ILE A 47 4.84 -10.54 1.55
C ILE A 47 5.79 -9.76 2.46
N ASP A 48 7.09 -9.88 2.25
CA ASP A 48 8.10 -9.17 3.02
C ASP A 48 7.94 -7.66 2.89
N GLU A 49 7.71 -7.16 1.67
CA GLU A 49 7.45 -5.75 1.43
C GLU A 49 6.20 -5.25 2.17
N ALA A 50 5.13 -6.02 2.13
CA ALA A 50 3.89 -5.66 2.83
C ALA A 50 4.11 -5.59 4.35
N ILE A 51 4.90 -6.52 4.92
CA ILE A 51 5.25 -6.51 6.34
C ILE A 51 6.06 -5.25 6.68
N ASP A 52 7.05 -4.90 5.86
CA ASP A 52 7.88 -3.71 6.07
C ASP A 52 7.05 -2.44 6.03
N VAL A 53 6.12 -2.33 5.09
CA VAL A 53 5.19 -1.19 4.98
C VAL A 53 4.33 -1.08 6.25
N SER A 54 3.76 -2.20 6.69
CA SER A 54 2.96 -2.23 7.92
C SER A 54 3.77 -1.76 9.13
N ARG A 55 4.99 -2.25 9.28
CA ARG A 55 5.88 -1.86 10.37
C ARG A 55 6.20 -0.37 10.32
N ASP A 56 6.47 0.16 9.14
CA ASP A 56 6.78 1.57 8.95
C ASP A 56 5.59 2.46 9.33
N VAL A 57 4.37 2.07 8.94
CA VAL A 57 3.16 2.80 9.32
C VAL A 57 2.98 2.83 10.84
N TYR A 58 3.18 1.70 11.52
CA TYR A 58 3.07 1.65 12.98
C TYR A 58 4.16 2.46 13.68
N THR A 59 5.36 2.54 13.10
CA THR A 59 6.49 3.24 13.71
C THR A 59 6.45 4.74 13.46
N ASN A 60 6.17 5.15 12.22
CA ASN A 60 6.29 6.54 11.77
C ASN A 60 4.94 7.26 11.62
N GLY A 61 3.83 6.52 11.65
CA GLY A 61 2.50 7.08 11.54
C GLY A 61 2.11 7.45 10.12
N LEU A 62 1.05 8.25 10.02
CA LEU A 62 0.47 8.66 8.75
C LEU A 62 0.70 10.15 8.48
N PRO A 63 0.73 10.59 7.23
CA PRO A 63 0.53 9.80 6.01
C PRO A 63 1.74 8.93 5.67
N HIS A 64 1.49 7.83 4.97
CA HIS A 64 2.54 6.94 4.49
C HIS A 64 2.42 6.80 2.97
N LEU A 65 3.45 7.18 2.26
CA LEU A 65 3.55 7.05 0.80
C LEU A 65 4.47 5.89 0.46
N HIS A 66 4.00 5.00 -0.39
CA HIS A 66 4.76 3.85 -0.86
C HIS A 66 4.85 3.86 -2.38
N GLN A 67 6.05 4.06 -2.90
CA GLN A 67 6.34 4.03 -4.33
C GLN A 67 6.78 2.62 -4.72
N LEU A 68 6.02 1.98 -5.63
CA LEU A 68 6.34 0.65 -6.11
C LEU A 68 7.18 0.70 -7.38
N THR A 69 6.70 1.46 -8.38
CA THR A 69 7.41 1.73 -9.63
C THR A 69 7.12 3.16 -10.04
N ASP A 70 7.67 3.62 -11.18
CA ASP A 70 7.37 4.96 -11.71
C ASP A 70 5.88 5.15 -11.99
N ASP A 71 5.16 4.06 -12.30
CA ASP A 71 3.75 4.08 -12.68
C ASP A 71 2.81 3.58 -11.57
N MET A 72 3.36 3.18 -10.43
CA MET A 72 2.57 2.62 -9.32
C MET A 72 2.99 3.22 -7.99
N TRP A 73 2.05 3.82 -7.29
CA TRP A 73 2.25 4.34 -5.95
C TRP A 73 0.95 4.27 -5.15
N LEU A 74 1.09 4.22 -3.83
CA LEU A 74 -0.01 4.19 -2.89
C LEU A 74 0.28 5.10 -1.71
N GLU A 75 -0.75 5.77 -1.21
CA GLU A 75 -0.65 6.56 0.01
C GLU A 75 -1.80 6.19 0.95
N LEU A 76 -1.47 5.92 2.20
CA LEU A 76 -2.43 5.75 3.27
C LEU A 76 -2.41 7.01 4.12
N ARG A 77 -3.58 7.62 4.31
CA ARG A 77 -3.73 8.84 5.09
C ARG A 77 -4.94 8.76 6.01
N LYS A 78 -4.90 9.55 7.07
CA LYS A 78 -6.04 9.76 7.95
C LYS A 78 -6.78 11.03 7.52
N GLU A 79 -8.07 10.89 7.32
CA GLU A 79 -8.93 12.04 7.05
C GLU A 79 -9.48 12.66 8.34
#